data_1a925b6c1728f16a26a9d42767c37544
#
_entry.id   1a925b6c1728f16a26a9d42767c37544
#
_cell.length_a   1.000
_cell.length_b   1.000
_cell.length_c   1.000
_cell.angle_alpha   90.00
_cell.angle_beta   90.00
_cell.angle_gamma   90.00
#
_symmetry.space_group_name_H-M   'P 1'
#
loop_
_entity.id
_entity.type
_entity.pdbx_description
1 polymer ?
#
loop_
_entity_poly.entity_id
_entity_poly.type
_entity_poly.pdbx_seq_one_letter_code
_entity_poly.pdbx_strand_id
1 'polypeptide(L)' 'MPAEGAPSGVAPGPDALLVPIGCSMAEIERRFILATLAHYKQHKERTAAVLGISLKTLYNRLKEYAAAEAEWPEGRS' A
#
# COMPACT_ATOMS: atom_id res chain seq x y z
N MET A 1 -7.62 -9.39 26.22
CA MET A 1 -7.54 -9.51 25.60
C MET A 1 -7.62 -9.49 24.92
N PRO A 2 -7.77 -9.57 24.64
CA PRO A 2 -7.82 -9.61 23.80
C PRO A 2 -7.96 -9.70 22.94
N ALA A 3 -7.88 -9.84 22.61
CA ALA A 3 -7.85 -9.95 21.87
C ALA A 3 -8.26 -10.05 21.13
N GLU A 4 -8.74 -9.86 21.16
CA GLU A 4 -8.96 -9.95 20.62
C GLU A 4 -8.89 -9.77 19.66
N GLY A 5 -9.01 -9.50 19.48
CA GLY A 5 -9.12 -9.33 18.48
C GLY A 5 -8.41 -9.45 17.52
N ALA A 6 -7.90 -9.18 17.65
CA ALA A 6 -7.15 -9.19 16.79
C ALA A 6 -6.91 -10.18 16.23
N PRO A 7 -6.83 -10.14 15.34
CA PRO A 7 -6.43 -11.14 14.71
C PRO A 7 -5.27 -11.26 15.26
N SER A 8 -5.64 -11.60 15.95
CA SER A 8 -4.86 -11.86 16.58
C SER A 8 -3.71 -12.24 16.31
N GLY A 9 -2.92 -12.07 16.91
CA GLY A 9 -1.73 -12.49 16.71
C GLY A 9 -1.12 -11.99 15.53
N VAL A 10 -1.68 -11.13 14.94
CA VAL A 10 -1.13 -10.69 13.76
C VAL A 10 -0.07 -9.74 14.02
N ALA A 11 1.12 -10.14 13.84
CA ALA A 11 2.22 -9.25 13.95
C ALA A 11 2.54 -8.75 12.59
N PRO A 12 3.05 -7.57 12.45
CA PRO A 12 3.47 -7.10 11.16
C PRO A 12 4.54 -8.00 10.63
N GLY A 13 4.38 -8.47 9.45
CA GLY A 13 5.33 -9.34 8.82
C GLY A 13 5.35 -9.05 7.36
N PRO A 14 5.95 -9.95 6.59
CA PRO A 14 6.08 -9.70 5.17
C PRO A 14 4.75 -9.62 4.45
N ASP A 15 3.70 -10.20 5.04
CA ASP A 15 2.40 -10.16 4.40
C ASP A 15 1.42 -9.25 5.14
N ALA A 16 1.92 -8.35 5.94
CA ALA A 16 1.06 -7.42 6.67
C ALA A 16 1.65 -6.03 6.62
N LEU A 17 0.79 -5.05 6.76
CA LEU A 17 1.21 -3.66 6.73
C LEU A 17 0.72 -2.97 7.98
N LEU A 18 1.63 -2.31 8.67
CA LEU A 18 1.30 -1.57 9.87
C LEU A 18 1.26 -0.08 9.54
N VAL A 19 0.15 0.56 9.81
CA VAL A 19 0.03 1.99 9.58
C VAL A 19 -0.42 2.65 10.86
N PRO A 20 0.06 3.85 11.13
CA PRO A 20 -0.32 4.52 12.38
C PRO A 20 -1.73 5.09 12.29
N ILE A 21 -2.36 5.17 13.44
CA ILE A 21 -3.64 5.84 13.54
C ILE A 21 -3.39 7.32 13.24
N GLY A 22 -4.24 7.88 12.44
CA GLY A 22 -4.07 9.27 12.05
C GLY A 22 -3.58 9.46 10.63
N CYS A 23 -3.18 8.37 9.99
CA CYS A 23 -2.84 8.46 8.58
C CYS A 23 -4.07 8.80 7.78
N SER A 24 -3.91 9.58 6.74
CA SER A 24 -5.02 9.87 5.85
C SER A 24 -5.35 8.62 5.04
N MET A 25 -6.57 8.58 4.52
CA MET A 25 -6.95 7.45 3.68
C MET A 25 -6.06 7.37 2.44
N ALA A 26 -5.70 8.52 1.90
CA ALA A 26 -4.85 8.51 0.72
C ALA A 26 -3.49 7.89 1.03
N GLU A 27 -2.96 8.19 2.20
CA GLU A 27 -1.67 7.64 2.58
C GLU A 27 -1.77 6.14 2.83
N ILE A 28 -2.84 5.70 3.47
CA ILE A 28 -3.05 4.29 3.72
C ILE A 28 -3.19 3.56 2.39
N GLU A 29 -3.94 4.14 1.48
CA GLU A 29 -4.15 3.53 0.18
C GLU A 29 -2.82 3.38 -0.55
N ARG A 30 -2.01 4.42 -0.55
CA ARG A 30 -0.74 4.39 -1.22
C ARG A 30 0.17 3.31 -0.62
N ARG A 31 0.26 3.29 0.70
CA ARG A 31 1.10 2.32 1.37
C ARG A 31 0.64 0.89 1.10
N PHE A 32 -0.67 0.69 1.13
CA PHE A 32 -1.19 -0.64 0.95
C PHE A 32 -1.00 -1.12 -0.49
N ILE A 33 -1.21 -0.25 -1.45
CA ILE A 33 -1.03 -0.60 -2.84
C ILE A 33 0.43 -0.95 -3.11
N LEU A 34 1.34 -0.12 -2.62
CA LEU A 34 2.75 -0.37 -2.87
C LEU A 34 3.24 -1.62 -2.15
N ALA A 35 2.76 -1.85 -0.94
CA ALA A 35 3.15 -3.04 -0.20
C ALA A 35 2.62 -4.29 -0.88
N THR A 36 1.40 -4.24 -1.38
CA THR A 36 0.81 -5.38 -2.06
C THR A 36 1.56 -5.68 -3.35
N LEU A 37 1.91 -4.63 -4.08
CA LEU A 37 2.65 -4.80 -5.31
C LEU A 37 4.00 -5.46 -5.04
N ALA A 38 4.69 -5.02 -3.99
CA ALA A 38 5.96 -5.60 -3.63
C ALA A 38 5.80 -7.05 -3.17
N HIS A 39 4.71 -7.33 -2.46
CA HIS A 39 4.48 -8.67 -1.97
C HIS A 39 4.32 -9.64 -3.14
N TYR A 40 3.71 -9.19 -4.23
CA TYR A 40 3.54 -10.03 -5.40
C TYR A 40 4.61 -9.77 -6.45
N LYS A 41 5.73 -9.26 -6.01
CA LYS A 41 6.93 -9.13 -6.85
C LYS A 41 6.69 -8.32 -8.10
N GLN A 42 5.96 -7.22 -7.93
CA GLN A 42 5.66 -6.28 -9.00
C GLN A 42 4.75 -6.84 -10.09
N HIS A 43 3.99 -7.89 -9.73
CA HIS A 43 3.06 -8.47 -10.69
C HIS A 43 1.78 -7.66 -10.64
N LYS A 44 1.63 -6.73 -11.55
CA LYS A 44 0.55 -5.75 -11.47
C LYS A 44 -0.83 -6.34 -11.64
N GLU A 45 -0.97 -7.29 -12.51
CA GLU A 45 -2.28 -7.90 -12.71
C GLU A 45 -2.76 -8.61 -11.46
N ARG A 46 -1.89 -9.36 -10.82
CA ARG A 46 -2.28 -10.05 -9.62
C ARG A 46 -2.55 -9.05 -8.50
N THR A 47 -1.74 -8.03 -8.41
CA THR A 47 -1.93 -7.00 -7.39
C THR A 47 -3.29 -6.34 -7.53
N ALA A 48 -3.66 -5.97 -8.76
CA ALA A 48 -4.96 -5.35 -8.97
C ALA A 48 -6.09 -6.29 -8.60
N ALA A 49 -5.96 -7.55 -8.95
CA ALA A 49 -7.00 -8.54 -8.64
C ALA A 49 -7.16 -8.69 -7.14
N VAL A 50 -6.07 -8.76 -6.42
CA VAL A 50 -6.11 -8.92 -4.98
C VAL A 50 -6.69 -7.68 -4.32
N LEU A 51 -6.35 -6.51 -4.83
CA LEU A 51 -6.86 -5.27 -4.28
C LEU A 51 -8.31 -4.99 -4.67
N GLY A 52 -8.82 -5.72 -5.65
CA GLY A 52 -10.20 -5.51 -6.08
C GLY A 52 -10.39 -4.29 -6.96
N ILE A 53 -9.35 -3.90 -7.67
CA ILE A 53 -9.43 -2.74 -8.56
C ILE A 53 -9.03 -3.18 -9.95
N SER A 54 -9.35 -2.35 -10.94
CA SER A 54 -8.98 -2.68 -12.30
C SER A 54 -7.50 -2.41 -12.50
N LEU A 55 -6.94 -3.08 -13.49
CA LEU A 55 -5.54 -2.87 -13.82
C LEU A 55 -5.29 -1.43 -14.21
N LYS A 56 -6.24 -0.82 -14.90
CA LYS A 56 -6.11 0.56 -15.30
C LYS A 56 -6.04 1.47 -14.08
N THR A 57 -6.88 1.21 -13.08
CA THR A 57 -6.85 2.00 -11.85
C THR A 57 -5.51 1.86 -11.17
N LEU A 58 -4.98 0.63 -11.12
CA LEU A 58 -3.69 0.41 -10.49
C LEU A 58 -2.60 1.21 -11.22
N TYR A 59 -2.57 1.15 -12.53
CA TYR A 59 -1.58 1.90 -13.30
C TYR A 59 -1.71 3.40 -13.04
N ASN A 60 -2.95 3.90 -12.97
CA ASN A 60 -3.15 5.32 -12.71
C ASN A 60 -2.63 5.70 -11.34
N ARG A 61 -2.87 4.86 -10.33
CA ARG A 61 -2.39 5.16 -9.00
C ARG A 61 -0.87 5.16 -8.96
N LEU A 62 -0.25 4.17 -9.60
CA LEU A 62 1.20 4.09 -9.60
C LEU A 62 1.81 5.29 -10.32
N LYS A 63 1.14 5.75 -11.38
CA LYS A 63 1.61 6.90 -12.10
C LYS A 63 1.52 8.14 -11.23
N GLU A 64 0.45 8.29 -10.47
CA GLU A 64 0.30 9.40 -9.58
C GLU A 64 1.37 9.40 -8.49
N TYR A 65 1.69 8.23 -7.96
CA TYR A 65 2.71 8.16 -6.92
C TYR A 65 4.08 8.53 -7.48
N ALA A 66 4.37 8.08 -8.68
CA ALA A 66 5.65 8.41 -9.28
C ALA A 66 5.73 9.91 -9.58
N ALA A 67 4.64 10.49 -10.03
CA ALA A 67 4.64 11.92 -10.30
C ALA A 67 4.82 12.72 -9.02
N ALA A 68 4.17 12.28 -7.95
CA ALA A 68 4.31 12.97 -6.67
C ALA A 68 5.75 12.90 -6.18
N GLU A 69 6.36 11.75 -6.34
CA GLU A 69 7.74 11.62 -5.94
C GLU A 69 8.64 12.49 -6.78
N ALA A 70 8.38 12.58 -8.05
CA ALA A 70 9.20 13.38 -8.93
C ALA A 70 9.09 14.86 -8.62
N GLU A 71 7.99 15.28 -8.01
CA GLU A 71 7.83 16.65 -7.66
C GLU A 71 8.53 17.05 -6.39
N TRP A 72 8.97 16.12 -5.59
CA TRP A 72 9.64 16.46 -4.36
C TRP A 72 11.04 16.88 -4.67
N PRO A 73 11.48 17.98 -4.10
CA PRO A 73 12.85 18.37 -4.30
C PRO A 73 13.75 17.40 -3.62
N GLU A 74 14.89 17.27 -4.15
CA GLU A 74 15.83 16.44 -3.60
C GLU A 74 16.07 16.67 -2.21
N GLY A 75 16.22 17.84 -1.84
CA GLY A 75 16.58 18.11 -0.52
C GLY A 75 15.54 17.80 0.45
N ARG A 76 14.34 17.59 -0.01
CA ARG A 76 13.36 17.35 0.93
C ARG A 76 13.51 16.01 1.51
N SER A 77 14.16 15.17 0.94
CA SER A 77 14.24 13.87 1.51
C SER A 77 15.25 13.78 2.61
#